data_da70a1b3f58d5154db95315efa51dfba
#
_entry.id   da70a1b3f58d5154db95315efa51dfba
#
_cell.length_a   1.000
_cell.length_b   1.000
_cell.length_c   1.000
_cell.angle_alpha   90.00
_cell.angle_beta   90.00
_cell.angle_gamma   90.00
#
_symmetry.space_group_name_H-M   'P 1'
#
loop_
_entity.id
_entity.type
_entity.pdbx_description
1 polymer ?
#
loop_
_entity_poly.entity_id
_entity_poly.type
_entity_poly.pdbx_seq_one_letter_code
_entity_poly.pdbx_strand_id
1 'polypeptide(L)'
;MNFCEQLNAYIEQFECSSKELVSSSGLSSTVISRYRKGERTPNLRSTQLEKLVTGLYKISKSKNINLTKNEIYNTLSKTLNDIAIDFEQLSKNFNDILFTLNLSIADLSRAIDYDASLLSKIRTGNRNPSRPQEFVESVCKFIVAKYTSIDDKKAISLLIGCPIEDIKNDSDYFRKLLYWFSTNSVTNHNEINKFLNHLDDFNLDNYIKAIHFDEMKIPFLPFYKSISKTYYGIDEMKQGELDFFKSTVLSKSNEPVFMCSDMPMDDMAKDIEFGKKWMFAIAMTLKKGLHLNIIHNLDRPFNEMMLGLESWIPIYMTGQVSPYYLTGLQNSTYCHLNYVSGSVALTGECVKGYHNNGKYRLTSNKTEVTYYKEKSKCLLNKAKPLMSIYRTENQNAFNVFISSDIAIKGKRKRILSSLPFHTISNELLIKILKRNNVDEENITSLLESLEMQKHIMQKLLANNIVEDEIAILSEEEFKKYTPILSLSDTFYTDNICYTYEEYLEHLSDTKKYMKNSKNYKILFSKTNTFRNINITIHSNKWVMVSKNMHPAIHFVIYHPKLRDAIENFIAPVIE
;
A
#
# COMPACT_ATOMS: atom_id res chain seq x y z
N MET A 1 26.88 14.90 4.49
CA MET A 1 27.48 16.15 3.97
C MET A 1 26.50 16.69 2.94
N ASN A 2 26.01 17.91 3.09
CA ASN A 2 25.09 18.52 2.11
C ASN A 2 25.86 19.19 0.96
N PHE A 3 25.16 19.71 -0.05
CA PHE A 3 25.78 20.30 -1.22
C PHE A 3 26.72 21.48 -0.90
N CYS A 4 26.31 22.38 0.00
CA CYS A 4 27.15 23.54 0.33
C CYS A 4 28.39 23.14 1.13
N GLU A 5 28.29 22.16 2.02
CA GLU A 5 29.41 21.59 2.76
C GLU A 5 30.39 20.92 1.81
N GLN A 6 29.89 20.13 0.85
CA GLN A 6 30.73 19.45 -0.13
C GLN A 6 31.39 20.43 -1.10
N LEU A 7 30.67 21.49 -1.52
CA LEU A 7 31.26 22.55 -2.34
C LEU A 7 32.36 23.32 -1.60
N ASN A 8 32.13 23.66 -0.33
CA ASN A 8 33.13 24.33 0.50
C ASN A 8 34.33 23.41 0.74
N ALA A 9 34.12 22.09 0.98
CA ALA A 9 35.22 21.13 1.09
C ALA A 9 36.09 21.06 -0.16
N TYR A 10 35.50 21.13 -1.37
CA TYR A 10 36.30 21.22 -2.61
C TYR A 10 37.05 22.55 -2.72
N ILE A 11 36.46 23.67 -2.29
CA ILE A 11 37.11 24.98 -2.30
C ILE A 11 38.32 24.97 -1.35
N GLU A 12 38.21 24.39 -0.18
CA GLU A 12 39.31 24.22 0.78
C GLU A 12 40.35 23.23 0.26
N GLN A 13 39.94 22.06 -0.22
CA GLN A 13 40.85 21.05 -0.76
C GLN A 13 41.67 21.56 -1.95
N PHE A 14 41.07 22.41 -2.78
CA PHE A 14 41.75 22.99 -3.96
C PHE A 14 42.42 24.32 -3.64
N GLU A 15 42.36 24.79 -2.39
CA GLU A 15 42.88 26.08 -1.97
C GLU A 15 42.49 27.18 -2.96
N CYS A 16 41.24 27.21 -3.40
CA CYS A 16 40.80 28.15 -4.41
C CYS A 16 39.88 29.23 -3.84
N SER A 17 39.98 30.43 -4.42
CA SER A 17 39.09 31.54 -4.05
C SER A 17 37.77 31.48 -4.80
N SER A 18 36.71 32.11 -4.22
CA SER A 18 35.42 32.26 -4.94
C SER A 18 35.58 32.99 -6.28
N LYS A 19 36.52 33.93 -6.42
CA LYS A 19 36.79 34.64 -7.66
C LYS A 19 37.35 33.70 -8.72
N GLU A 20 38.26 32.82 -8.34
CA GLU A 20 38.83 31.79 -9.21
C GLU A 20 37.78 30.79 -9.68
N LEU A 21 36.86 30.36 -8.77
CA LEU A 21 35.76 29.48 -9.14
C LEU A 21 34.75 30.16 -10.08
N VAL A 22 34.48 31.47 -9.90
CA VAL A 22 33.64 32.27 -10.79
C VAL A 22 34.26 32.31 -12.21
N SER A 23 35.55 32.62 -12.31
CA SER A 23 36.22 32.70 -13.62
C SER A 23 36.32 31.36 -14.33
N SER A 24 36.58 30.29 -13.58
CA SER A 24 36.74 28.93 -14.12
C SER A 24 35.43 28.28 -14.54
N SER A 25 34.31 28.55 -13.79
CA SER A 25 33.00 27.97 -14.06
C SER A 25 32.12 28.80 -15.00
N GLY A 26 32.41 30.11 -15.14
CA GLY A 26 31.55 31.04 -15.88
C GLY A 26 30.20 31.30 -15.22
N LEU A 27 30.05 30.98 -13.90
CA LEU A 27 28.89 31.33 -13.09
C LEU A 27 29.11 32.71 -12.46
N SER A 28 28.01 33.43 -12.18
CA SER A 28 28.11 34.74 -11.52
C SER A 28 28.55 34.60 -10.05
N SER A 29 29.20 35.64 -9.53
CA SER A 29 29.65 35.71 -8.12
C SER A 29 28.48 35.53 -7.13
N THR A 30 27.33 36.07 -7.47
CA THR A 30 26.09 35.91 -6.68
C THR A 30 25.62 34.45 -6.60
N VAL A 31 25.72 33.71 -7.72
CA VAL A 31 25.35 32.28 -7.76
C VAL A 31 26.30 31.45 -6.90
N ILE A 32 27.61 31.64 -7.08
CA ILE A 32 28.62 30.93 -6.28
C ILE A 32 28.47 31.24 -4.79
N SER A 33 28.27 32.53 -4.42
CA SER A 33 28.03 32.91 -3.01
C SER A 33 26.82 32.20 -2.41
N ARG A 34 25.69 32.16 -3.12
CA ARG A 34 24.47 31.48 -2.66
C ARG A 34 24.66 29.97 -2.55
N TYR A 35 25.42 29.34 -3.47
CA TYR A 35 25.74 27.93 -3.38
C TYR A 35 26.60 27.60 -2.16
N ARG A 36 27.59 28.43 -1.87
CA ARG A 36 28.47 28.29 -0.70
C ARG A 36 27.77 28.49 0.64
N LYS A 37 26.76 29.35 0.67
CA LYS A 37 25.95 29.61 1.88
C LYS A 37 24.79 28.62 2.06
N GLY A 38 24.54 27.73 1.07
CA GLY A 38 23.38 26.83 1.10
C GLY A 38 22.04 27.52 0.84
N GLU A 39 22.06 28.80 0.44
CA GLU A 39 20.84 29.57 0.10
C GLU A 39 20.20 29.08 -1.21
N ARG A 40 20.96 28.37 -2.03
CA ARG A 40 20.53 27.80 -3.30
C ARG A 40 21.40 26.60 -3.66
N THR A 41 20.82 25.62 -4.39
CA THR A 41 21.52 24.49 -5.00
C THR A 41 21.25 24.45 -6.50
N PRO A 42 22.15 23.96 -7.35
CA PRO A 42 21.86 23.72 -8.76
C PRO A 42 20.99 22.45 -8.90
N ASN A 43 20.17 22.38 -9.94
CA ASN A 43 19.43 21.15 -10.26
C ASN A 43 20.38 20.10 -10.86
N LEU A 44 20.12 18.82 -10.64
CA LEU A 44 20.99 17.69 -10.98
C LEU A 44 21.40 17.63 -12.47
N ARG A 45 20.54 18.03 -13.38
CA ARG A 45 20.81 18.02 -14.84
C ARG A 45 20.90 19.44 -15.43
N SER A 46 21.18 20.43 -14.58
CA SER A 46 21.22 21.81 -15.05
C SER A 46 22.57 22.15 -15.67
N THR A 47 22.55 23.03 -16.66
CA THR A 47 23.76 23.65 -17.20
C THR A 47 24.61 24.38 -16.16
N GLN A 48 24.00 24.78 -15.03
CA GLN A 48 24.70 25.41 -13.92
C GLN A 48 25.55 24.40 -13.13
N LEU A 49 25.04 23.18 -12.88
CA LEU A 49 25.84 22.11 -12.26
C LEU A 49 27.01 21.71 -13.16
N GLU A 50 26.77 21.55 -14.47
CA GLU A 50 27.81 21.21 -15.42
C GLU A 50 28.90 22.28 -15.48
N LYS A 51 28.54 23.58 -15.48
CA LYS A 51 29.46 24.69 -15.40
C LYS A 51 30.27 24.68 -14.12
N LEU A 52 29.63 24.44 -12.96
CA LEU A 52 30.29 24.35 -11.66
C LEU A 52 31.29 23.20 -11.63
N VAL A 53 30.90 22.00 -12.05
CA VAL A 53 31.77 20.81 -12.15
C VAL A 53 32.93 21.06 -13.10
N THR A 54 32.68 21.70 -14.25
CA THR A 54 33.72 22.03 -15.21
C THR A 54 34.71 23.05 -14.62
N GLY A 55 34.24 24.04 -13.85
CA GLY A 55 35.08 24.98 -13.15
C GLY A 55 35.96 24.33 -12.10
N LEU A 56 35.39 23.50 -11.25
CA LEU A 56 36.12 22.73 -10.23
C LEU A 56 37.15 21.78 -10.85
N TYR A 57 36.80 21.10 -11.95
CA TYR A 57 37.74 20.25 -12.69
C TYR A 57 38.92 21.01 -13.29
N LYS A 58 38.69 22.22 -13.85
CA LYS A 58 39.78 23.07 -14.34
C LYS A 58 40.72 23.48 -13.22
N ILE A 59 40.18 23.83 -12.06
CA ILE A 59 40.97 24.20 -10.88
C ILE A 59 41.74 22.99 -10.36
N SER A 60 41.14 21.82 -10.23
CA SER A 60 41.85 20.61 -9.79
C SER A 60 43.04 20.28 -10.69
N LYS A 61 42.86 20.41 -12.01
CA LYS A 61 43.96 20.23 -13.00
C LYS A 61 45.09 21.26 -12.82
N SER A 62 44.75 22.54 -12.63
CA SER A 62 45.78 23.60 -12.44
C SER A 62 46.57 23.44 -11.14
N LYS A 63 46.00 22.75 -10.15
CA LYS A 63 46.61 22.45 -8.84
C LYS A 63 47.23 21.05 -8.77
N ASN A 64 47.34 20.33 -9.91
CA ASN A 64 47.82 18.95 -9.99
C ASN A 64 47.10 17.94 -9.07
N ILE A 65 45.81 18.18 -8.79
CA ILE A 65 44.96 17.26 -8.02
C ILE A 65 44.35 16.25 -8.98
N ASN A 66 44.58 14.97 -8.70
CA ASN A 66 44.15 13.88 -9.58
C ASN A 66 42.69 13.51 -9.34
N LEU A 67 41.75 14.35 -9.83
CA LEU A 67 40.31 14.09 -9.83
C LEU A 67 39.77 14.15 -11.25
N THR A 68 38.86 13.24 -11.58
CA THR A 68 38.16 13.27 -12.86
C THR A 68 36.91 14.14 -12.80
N LYS A 69 36.47 14.64 -13.95
CA LYS A 69 35.24 15.41 -14.06
C LYS A 69 34.01 14.58 -13.56
N ASN A 70 34.01 13.27 -13.81
CA ASN A 70 32.97 12.37 -13.41
C ASN A 70 32.94 12.15 -11.88
N GLU A 71 34.09 12.06 -11.24
CA GLU A 71 34.13 11.95 -9.75
C GLU A 71 33.58 13.20 -9.08
N ILE A 72 33.95 14.40 -9.54
CA ILE A 72 33.43 15.67 -9.04
C ILE A 72 31.91 15.74 -9.27
N TYR A 73 31.44 15.36 -10.47
CA TYR A 73 30.03 15.33 -10.82
C TYR A 73 29.26 14.35 -9.90
N ASN A 74 29.72 13.11 -9.77
CA ASN A 74 29.07 12.08 -8.96
C ASN A 74 29.05 12.47 -7.48
N THR A 75 30.12 13.07 -6.96
CA THR A 75 30.17 13.49 -5.55
C THR A 75 29.19 14.63 -5.28
N LEU A 76 29.18 15.66 -6.13
CA LEU A 76 28.22 16.77 -5.99
C LEU A 76 26.77 16.31 -6.24
N SER A 77 26.56 15.41 -7.21
CA SER A 77 25.23 14.87 -7.50
C SER A 77 24.65 14.05 -6.35
N LYS A 78 25.48 13.28 -5.64
CA LYS A 78 25.05 12.56 -4.42
C LYS A 78 24.63 13.49 -3.27
N THR A 79 25.12 14.72 -3.26
CA THR A 79 24.77 15.74 -2.25
C THR A 79 23.64 16.65 -2.70
N LEU A 80 23.36 16.67 -3.99
CA LEU A 80 22.16 17.25 -4.58
C LEU A 80 21.10 16.16 -4.49
N ASN A 81 20.38 16.11 -3.40
CA ASN A 81 19.09 15.44 -3.41
C ASN A 81 18.20 16.22 -4.39
N ASP A 82 18.19 15.86 -5.66
CA ASP A 82 17.00 16.04 -6.46
C ASP A 82 15.99 15.06 -5.89
N ILE A 83 15.27 15.54 -4.92
CA ILE A 83 13.99 15.01 -4.57
C ILE A 83 13.17 15.29 -5.82
N ALA A 84 13.09 14.31 -6.72
CA ALA A 84 12.18 14.37 -7.85
C ALA A 84 10.79 14.47 -7.24
N ILE A 85 10.22 15.70 -7.25
CA ILE A 85 8.90 15.94 -6.68
C ILE A 85 7.91 15.17 -7.56
N ASP A 86 7.35 14.12 -7.01
CA ASP A 86 6.22 13.42 -7.57
C ASP A 86 4.99 14.34 -7.45
N PHE A 87 4.50 14.82 -8.58
CA PHE A 87 3.40 15.77 -8.60
C PHE A 87 2.07 15.19 -8.12
N GLU A 88 1.84 13.91 -8.31
CA GLU A 88 0.65 13.24 -7.80
C GLU A 88 0.71 13.16 -6.27
N GLN A 89 1.86 12.78 -5.73
CA GLN A 89 2.11 12.77 -4.30
C GLN A 89 2.10 14.18 -3.70
N LEU A 90 2.68 15.16 -4.39
CA LEU A 90 2.64 16.56 -3.97
C LEU A 90 1.20 17.06 -3.81
N SER A 91 0.33 16.79 -4.79
CA SER A 91 -1.07 17.21 -4.75
C SER A 91 -1.82 16.57 -3.59
N LYS A 92 -1.54 15.29 -3.32
CA LYS A 92 -2.11 14.54 -2.22
C LYS A 92 -1.63 15.07 -0.87
N ASN A 93 -0.30 15.19 -0.67
CA ASN A 93 0.28 15.74 0.54
C ASN A 93 -0.20 17.18 0.80
N PHE A 94 -0.34 17.98 -0.26
CA PHE A 94 -0.86 19.33 -0.17
C PHE A 94 -2.33 19.35 0.26
N ASN A 95 -3.16 18.47 -0.26
CA ASN A 95 -4.55 18.34 0.20
C ASN A 95 -4.62 17.87 1.66
N ASP A 96 -3.81 16.89 2.05
CA ASP A 96 -3.79 16.30 3.39
C ASP A 96 -3.36 17.33 4.45
N ILE A 97 -2.35 18.16 4.17
CA ILE A 97 -1.92 19.20 5.10
C ILE A 97 -2.95 20.33 5.25
N LEU A 98 -3.58 20.74 4.15
CA LEU A 98 -4.67 21.73 4.19
C LEU A 98 -5.82 21.24 5.06
N PHE A 99 -6.17 19.97 4.93
CA PHE A 99 -7.23 19.35 5.72
C PHE A 99 -6.85 19.21 7.20
N THR A 100 -5.66 18.67 7.49
CA THR A 100 -5.19 18.44 8.87
C THR A 100 -5.12 19.72 9.69
N LEU A 101 -4.71 20.83 9.05
CA LEU A 101 -4.59 22.12 9.68
C LEU A 101 -5.85 23.00 9.55
N ASN A 102 -6.92 22.48 8.94
CA ASN A 102 -8.12 23.25 8.58
C ASN A 102 -7.78 24.59 7.90
N LEU A 103 -6.78 24.52 6.99
CA LEU A 103 -6.23 25.70 6.33
C LEU A 103 -7.00 26.01 5.04
N SER A 104 -7.59 27.20 4.95
CA SER A 104 -8.28 27.62 3.73
C SER A 104 -7.28 27.97 2.62
N ILE A 105 -7.66 27.67 1.37
CA ILE A 105 -6.87 28.06 0.18
C ILE A 105 -6.71 29.57 0.09
N ALA A 106 -7.73 30.34 0.49
CA ALA A 106 -7.70 31.78 0.45
C ALA A 106 -6.68 32.38 1.43
N ASP A 107 -6.55 31.79 2.62
CA ASP A 107 -5.55 32.23 3.61
C ASP A 107 -4.14 31.87 3.17
N LEU A 108 -3.95 30.67 2.65
CA LEU A 108 -2.66 30.25 2.11
C LEU A 108 -2.24 31.09 0.90
N SER A 109 -3.16 31.35 -0.03
CA SER A 109 -2.95 32.20 -1.21
C SER A 109 -2.38 33.57 -0.84
N ARG A 110 -2.99 34.21 0.16
CA ARG A 110 -2.52 35.51 0.66
C ARG A 110 -1.14 35.46 1.33
N ALA A 111 -0.83 34.33 1.96
CA ALA A 111 0.39 34.19 2.74
C ALA A 111 1.62 33.83 1.89
N ILE A 112 1.46 33.08 0.81
CA ILE A 112 2.58 32.61 -0.01
C ILE A 112 2.64 33.26 -1.41
N ASP A 113 1.79 34.26 -1.65
CA ASP A 113 1.70 35.01 -2.93
C ASP A 113 1.48 34.09 -4.15
N TYR A 114 0.53 33.16 -4.04
CA TYR A 114 0.08 32.27 -5.11
C TYR A 114 -1.42 32.48 -5.38
N ASP A 115 -1.81 32.44 -6.64
CA ASP A 115 -3.22 32.55 -7.04
C ASP A 115 -4.06 31.40 -6.43
N ALA A 116 -5.21 31.76 -5.83
CA ALA A 116 -6.09 30.78 -5.15
C ALA A 116 -6.67 29.72 -6.12
N SER A 117 -6.93 30.09 -7.39
CA SER A 117 -7.39 29.15 -8.42
C SER A 117 -6.27 28.18 -8.80
N LEU A 118 -5.01 28.65 -8.85
CA LEU A 118 -3.84 27.80 -9.08
C LEU A 118 -3.66 26.81 -7.92
N LEU A 119 -3.72 27.27 -6.67
CA LEU A 119 -3.64 26.40 -5.48
C LEU A 119 -4.73 25.33 -5.47
N SER A 120 -5.97 25.71 -5.85
CA SER A 120 -7.07 24.75 -5.97
C SER A 120 -6.81 23.69 -7.05
N LYS A 121 -6.23 24.05 -8.19
CA LYS A 121 -5.88 23.13 -9.27
C LYS A 121 -4.70 22.23 -8.88
N ILE A 122 -3.71 22.74 -8.15
CA ILE A 122 -2.59 21.95 -7.59
C ILE A 122 -3.15 20.93 -6.59
N ARG A 123 -4.03 21.34 -5.67
CA ARG A 123 -4.68 20.46 -4.70
C ARG A 123 -5.41 19.28 -5.34
N THR A 124 -6.07 19.51 -6.47
CA THR A 124 -6.83 18.47 -7.19
C THR A 124 -6.00 17.69 -8.21
N GLY A 125 -4.69 17.96 -8.33
CA GLY A 125 -3.82 17.31 -9.33
C GLY A 125 -4.05 17.76 -10.78
N ASN A 126 -4.93 18.75 -11.00
CA ASN A 126 -5.26 19.23 -12.35
C ASN A 126 -4.19 20.15 -12.95
N ARG A 127 -3.24 20.59 -12.15
CA ARG A 127 -2.12 21.44 -12.59
C ARG A 127 -0.93 21.29 -11.65
N ASN A 128 0.28 21.21 -12.24
CA ASN A 128 1.52 21.19 -11.50
C ASN A 128 2.04 22.64 -11.29
N PRO A 129 2.65 22.95 -10.13
CA PRO A 129 3.33 24.21 -9.95
C PRO A 129 4.50 24.34 -10.94
N SER A 130 4.66 25.52 -11.56
CA SER A 130 5.74 25.78 -12.52
C SER A 130 7.13 25.71 -11.88
N ARG A 131 7.22 25.95 -10.56
CA ARG A 131 8.43 25.86 -9.74
C ARG A 131 8.10 25.04 -8.48
N PRO A 132 8.14 23.71 -8.59
CA PRO A 132 7.63 22.84 -7.53
C PRO A 132 8.38 23.00 -6.21
N GLN A 133 9.70 23.13 -6.27
CA GLN A 133 10.53 23.31 -5.07
C GLN A 133 10.22 24.63 -4.34
N GLU A 134 10.15 25.76 -5.08
CA GLU A 134 9.81 27.06 -4.50
C GLU A 134 8.40 27.05 -3.89
N PHE A 135 7.48 26.34 -4.55
CA PHE A 135 6.13 26.17 -4.04
C PHE A 135 6.12 25.40 -2.71
N VAL A 136 6.76 24.22 -2.65
CA VAL A 136 6.83 23.41 -1.44
C VAL A 136 7.53 24.14 -0.31
N GLU A 137 8.65 24.83 -0.59
CA GLU A 137 9.36 25.64 0.41
C GLU A 137 8.48 26.75 0.98
N SER A 138 7.70 27.45 0.13
CA SER A 138 6.82 28.52 0.55
C SER A 138 5.71 28.00 1.47
N VAL A 139 5.11 26.86 1.12
CA VAL A 139 4.11 26.20 1.95
C VAL A 139 4.71 25.75 3.30
N CYS A 140 5.88 25.12 3.28
CA CYS A 140 6.55 24.68 4.51
C CYS A 140 6.91 25.86 5.44
N LYS A 141 7.46 26.93 4.88
CA LYS A 141 7.78 28.16 5.67
C LYS A 141 6.55 28.76 6.34
N PHE A 142 5.44 28.82 5.59
CA PHE A 142 4.18 29.31 6.16
C PHE A 142 3.67 28.42 7.29
N ILE A 143 3.70 27.09 7.12
CA ILE A 143 3.25 26.15 8.14
C ILE A 143 4.10 26.25 9.40
N VAL A 144 5.43 26.25 9.29
CA VAL A 144 6.36 26.35 10.41
C VAL A 144 6.17 27.66 11.17
N ALA A 145 5.90 28.77 10.47
CA ALA A 145 5.71 30.08 11.10
C ALA A 145 4.34 30.21 11.80
N LYS A 146 3.29 29.58 11.27
CA LYS A 146 1.93 29.77 11.78
C LYS A 146 1.49 28.71 12.78
N TYR A 147 1.88 27.44 12.57
CA TYR A 147 1.41 26.30 13.35
C TYR A 147 2.47 25.84 14.34
N THR A 148 2.62 26.61 15.43
CA THR A 148 3.68 26.45 16.44
C THR A 148 3.20 25.81 17.73
N SER A 149 1.85 25.69 17.93
CA SER A 149 1.30 25.09 19.14
C SER A 149 1.65 23.61 19.27
N ILE A 150 1.62 23.09 20.49
CA ILE A 150 1.90 21.67 20.75
C ILE A 150 0.88 20.77 20.02
N ASP A 151 -0.38 21.19 19.96
CA ASP A 151 -1.44 20.41 19.33
C ASP A 151 -1.31 20.41 17.79
N ASP A 152 -0.94 21.55 17.20
CA ASP A 152 -0.61 21.63 15.77
C ASP A 152 0.57 20.72 15.43
N LYS A 153 1.66 20.82 16.22
CA LYS A 153 2.84 19.97 16.02
C LYS A 153 2.51 18.49 16.21
N LYS A 154 1.63 18.11 17.13
CA LYS A 154 1.13 16.71 17.25
C LYS A 154 0.38 16.28 16.00
N ALA A 155 -0.55 17.08 15.51
CA ALA A 155 -1.31 16.78 14.31
C ALA A 155 -0.39 16.59 13.09
N ILE A 156 0.59 17.47 12.94
CA ILE A 156 1.58 17.40 11.86
C ILE A 156 2.52 16.21 12.04
N SER A 157 3.00 15.91 13.24
CA SER A 157 3.87 14.77 13.51
C SER A 157 3.18 13.45 13.14
N LEU A 158 1.89 13.33 13.45
CA LEU A 158 1.05 12.21 13.03
C LEU A 158 0.89 12.14 11.51
N LEU A 159 0.66 13.28 10.85
CA LEU A 159 0.49 13.34 9.40
C LEU A 159 1.76 12.93 8.65
N ILE A 160 2.91 13.46 9.07
CA ILE A 160 4.20 13.21 8.39
C ILE A 160 4.91 11.95 8.89
N GLY A 161 4.34 11.25 9.89
CA GLY A 161 4.86 9.98 10.40
C GLY A 161 6.20 10.10 11.13
N CYS A 162 6.42 11.18 11.90
CA CYS A 162 7.65 11.35 12.69
C CYS A 162 7.32 11.63 14.17
N PRO A 163 8.22 11.28 15.12
CA PRO A 163 8.08 11.66 16.52
C PRO A 163 8.00 13.18 16.69
N ILE A 164 7.20 13.66 17.66
CA ILE A 164 7.07 15.09 17.93
C ILE A 164 8.40 15.73 18.36
N GLU A 165 9.29 14.93 18.94
CA GLU A 165 10.65 15.31 19.31
C GLU A 165 11.47 15.80 18.12
N ASP A 166 11.23 15.23 16.94
CA ASP A 166 11.95 15.53 15.70
C ASP A 166 11.52 16.86 15.05
N ILE A 167 10.44 17.48 15.54
CA ILE A 167 9.90 18.75 15.02
C ILE A 167 9.79 19.83 16.12
N LYS A 168 10.58 19.70 17.20
CA LYS A 168 10.59 20.68 18.29
C LYS A 168 11.10 22.04 17.85
N ASN A 169 12.22 22.09 17.14
CA ASN A 169 12.78 23.33 16.61
C ASN A 169 12.33 23.58 15.17
N ASP A 170 12.26 24.84 14.76
CA ASP A 170 11.72 25.25 13.47
C ASP A 170 12.56 24.75 12.27
N SER A 171 13.87 24.61 12.44
CA SER A 171 14.76 24.11 11.39
C SER A 171 14.50 22.63 11.07
N ASP A 172 14.38 21.80 12.10
CA ASP A 172 14.05 20.37 11.93
C ASP A 172 12.60 20.20 11.48
N TYR A 173 11.68 20.99 11.99
CA TYR A 173 10.29 21.02 11.56
C TYR A 173 10.18 21.33 10.07
N PHE A 174 10.85 22.41 9.60
CA PHE A 174 10.91 22.76 8.19
C PHE A 174 11.50 21.62 7.34
N ARG A 175 12.63 21.05 7.76
CA ARG A 175 13.32 19.98 7.03
C ARG A 175 12.47 18.73 6.91
N LYS A 176 11.76 18.32 7.97
CA LYS A 176 10.88 17.14 7.98
C LYS A 176 9.65 17.36 7.08
N LEU A 177 9.03 18.54 7.13
CA LEU A 177 7.94 18.92 6.24
C LEU A 177 8.38 18.95 4.76
N LEU A 178 9.52 19.58 4.48
CA LEU A 178 10.08 19.64 3.12
C LEU A 178 10.33 18.24 2.58
N TYR A 179 10.94 17.38 3.38
CA TYR A 179 11.17 15.99 3.04
C TYR A 179 9.86 15.25 2.75
N TRP A 180 8.86 15.37 3.62
CA TRP A 180 7.56 14.72 3.45
C TRP A 180 6.81 15.19 2.19
N PHE A 181 6.85 16.49 1.87
CA PHE A 181 6.28 17.02 0.63
C PHE A 181 6.97 16.51 -0.63
N SER A 182 8.24 16.19 -0.53
CA SER A 182 9.12 15.94 -1.67
C SER A 182 9.39 14.46 -1.90
N THR A 183 9.19 13.60 -0.89
CA THR A 183 9.47 12.17 -0.98
C THR A 183 8.23 11.34 -0.74
N ASN A 184 8.14 10.22 -1.43
CA ASN A 184 7.29 9.11 -1.01
C ASN A 184 7.79 8.64 0.37
N SER A 185 6.95 8.69 1.38
CA SER A 185 7.34 8.46 2.76
C SER A 185 8.01 7.08 2.93
N VAL A 186 9.24 7.06 3.39
CA VAL A 186 9.97 5.83 3.80
C VAL A 186 9.17 5.02 4.83
N THR A 187 8.33 5.68 5.63
CA THR A 187 7.41 5.05 6.58
C THR A 187 6.37 4.17 5.89
N ASN A 188 5.83 4.60 4.74
CA ASN A 188 4.86 3.79 4.00
C ASN A 188 5.50 2.50 3.46
N HIS A 189 6.77 2.54 3.05
CA HIS A 189 7.50 1.35 2.57
C HIS A 189 7.63 0.28 3.65
N ASN A 190 7.92 0.65 4.90
CA ASN A 190 8.03 -0.31 6.00
C ASN A 190 6.68 -0.96 6.33
N GLU A 191 5.60 -0.20 6.36
CA GLU A 191 4.27 -0.73 6.65
C GLU A 191 3.74 -1.61 5.51
N ILE A 192 3.97 -1.21 4.25
CA ILE A 192 3.64 -2.07 3.09
C ILE A 192 4.46 -3.35 3.10
N ASN A 193 5.76 -3.27 3.40
CA ASN A 193 6.62 -4.45 3.49
C ASN A 193 6.14 -5.43 4.57
N LYS A 194 5.77 -4.93 5.75
CA LYS A 194 5.18 -5.75 6.82
C LYS A 194 3.89 -6.44 6.36
N PHE A 195 2.99 -5.68 5.76
CA PHE A 195 1.71 -6.19 5.26
C PHE A 195 1.90 -7.29 4.20
N LEU A 196 2.77 -7.06 3.22
CA LEU A 196 3.04 -8.04 2.17
C LEU A 196 3.78 -9.26 2.70
N ASN A 197 4.75 -9.10 3.62
CA ASN A 197 5.41 -10.22 4.28
C ASN A 197 4.44 -11.01 5.16
N HIS A 198 3.53 -10.34 5.86
CA HIS A 198 2.49 -11.04 6.63
C HIS A 198 1.57 -11.86 5.71
N LEU A 199 1.18 -11.31 4.55
CA LEU A 199 0.44 -12.08 3.53
C LEU A 199 1.27 -13.24 2.97
N ASP A 200 2.56 -13.04 2.74
CA ASP A 200 3.48 -14.07 2.23
C ASP A 200 3.61 -15.24 3.21
N ASP A 201 3.84 -14.95 4.49
CA ASP A 201 4.07 -15.94 5.54
C ASP A 201 2.76 -16.56 6.08
N PHE A 202 1.61 -15.88 5.92
CA PHE A 202 0.35 -16.33 6.48
C PHE A 202 -0.10 -17.67 5.89
N ASN A 203 -0.38 -18.64 6.75
CA ASN A 203 -0.95 -19.94 6.39
C ASN A 203 -2.32 -20.10 7.05
N LEU A 204 -3.39 -20.17 6.23
CA LEU A 204 -4.76 -20.28 6.70
C LEU A 204 -5.01 -21.57 7.49
N ASP A 205 -4.48 -22.71 7.03
CA ASP A 205 -4.69 -24.00 7.69
C ASP A 205 -4.06 -24.04 9.07
N ASN A 206 -2.83 -23.48 9.20
CA ASN A 206 -2.17 -23.36 10.48
C ASN A 206 -2.93 -22.42 11.42
N TYR A 207 -3.48 -21.33 10.89
CA TYR A 207 -4.30 -20.40 11.67
C TYR A 207 -5.60 -21.06 12.14
N ILE A 208 -6.30 -21.76 11.25
CA ILE A 208 -7.53 -22.53 11.58
C ILE A 208 -7.26 -23.55 12.69
N LYS A 209 -6.14 -24.28 12.59
CA LYS A 209 -5.71 -25.25 13.63
C LYS A 209 -5.38 -24.53 14.94
N ALA A 210 -4.62 -23.44 14.90
CA ALA A 210 -4.20 -22.70 16.09
C ALA A 210 -5.37 -22.10 16.90
N ILE A 211 -6.45 -21.70 16.24
CA ILE A 211 -7.66 -21.20 16.90
C ILE A 211 -8.70 -22.30 17.16
N HIS A 212 -8.39 -23.56 16.83
CA HIS A 212 -9.31 -24.71 16.95
C HIS A 212 -10.66 -24.47 16.24
N PHE A 213 -10.63 -23.83 15.08
CA PHE A 213 -11.85 -23.41 14.36
C PHE A 213 -12.76 -24.58 14.02
N ASP A 214 -12.19 -25.73 13.63
CA ASP A 214 -12.99 -26.91 13.28
C ASP A 214 -13.68 -27.54 14.49
N GLU A 215 -13.11 -27.39 15.68
CA GLU A 215 -13.66 -27.88 16.95
C GLU A 215 -14.73 -26.95 17.55
N MET A 216 -14.80 -25.70 17.06
CA MET A 216 -15.79 -24.74 17.51
C MET A 216 -17.21 -25.24 17.22
N LYS A 217 -18.05 -25.30 18.25
CA LYS A 217 -19.47 -25.64 18.13
C LYS A 217 -20.30 -24.39 18.29
N ILE A 218 -21.21 -24.15 17.33
CA ILE A 218 -22.18 -23.07 17.45
C ILE A 218 -23.19 -23.50 18.51
N PRO A 219 -23.34 -22.76 19.62
CA PRO A 219 -24.31 -23.09 20.63
C PRO A 219 -25.74 -23.01 20.07
N PHE A 220 -26.51 -24.06 20.22
CA PHE A 220 -27.93 -24.04 19.86
C PHE A 220 -28.77 -23.79 21.13
N LEU A 221 -29.37 -22.62 21.17
CA LEU A 221 -30.30 -22.23 22.25
C LEU A 221 -31.69 -22.02 21.65
N PRO A 222 -32.61 -22.98 21.74
CA PRO A 222 -33.90 -22.95 21.04
C PRO A 222 -34.77 -21.74 21.38
N PHE A 223 -34.60 -21.17 22.57
CA PHE A 223 -35.38 -20.04 23.08
C PHE A 223 -34.54 -18.78 23.37
N TYR A 224 -33.38 -18.63 22.70
CA TYR A 224 -32.58 -17.44 22.91
C TYR A 224 -33.33 -16.18 22.46
N LYS A 225 -33.49 -15.24 23.36
CA LYS A 225 -34.07 -13.92 23.10
C LYS A 225 -33.03 -12.86 23.41
N SER A 226 -32.64 -12.11 22.39
CA SER A 226 -31.75 -10.95 22.57
C SER A 226 -32.44 -9.87 23.38
N ILE A 227 -31.70 -9.25 24.29
CA ILE A 227 -32.19 -8.16 25.15
C ILE A 227 -31.59 -6.86 24.67
N SER A 228 -32.42 -5.83 24.50
CA SER A 228 -31.94 -4.49 24.23
C SER A 228 -31.23 -3.91 25.46
N LYS A 229 -30.03 -3.32 25.25
CA LYS A 229 -29.17 -2.81 26.33
C LYS A 229 -28.45 -1.56 25.87
N THR A 230 -28.17 -0.66 26.81
CA THR A 230 -27.38 0.56 26.57
C THR A 230 -26.01 0.43 27.26
N TYR A 231 -24.98 0.96 26.63
CA TYR A 231 -23.59 0.93 27.08
C TYR A 231 -23.03 2.33 27.06
N TYR A 232 -22.15 2.65 28.00
CA TYR A 232 -21.53 3.97 28.15
C TYR A 232 -19.99 3.84 28.17
N GLY A 233 -19.33 4.71 27.41
CA GLY A 233 -17.87 4.71 27.30
C GLY A 233 -17.30 3.51 26.55
N ILE A 234 -15.97 3.47 26.42
CA ILE A 234 -15.26 2.49 25.60
C ILE A 234 -15.37 1.06 26.14
N ASP A 235 -15.21 0.88 27.44
CA ASP A 235 -15.17 -0.48 28.01
C ASP A 235 -16.52 -1.18 27.91
N GLU A 236 -17.60 -0.46 28.16
CA GLU A 236 -18.94 -1.01 27.95
C GLU A 236 -19.27 -1.14 26.45
N MET A 237 -18.75 -0.27 25.57
CA MET A 237 -18.87 -0.42 24.13
C MET A 237 -18.27 -1.74 23.64
N LYS A 238 -17.06 -2.09 24.13
CA LYS A 238 -16.42 -3.38 23.85
C LYS A 238 -17.31 -4.56 24.24
N GLN A 239 -17.92 -4.48 25.43
CA GLN A 239 -18.88 -5.49 25.86
C GLN A 239 -20.11 -5.52 24.95
N GLY A 240 -20.58 -4.36 24.48
CA GLY A 240 -21.67 -4.23 23.53
C GLY A 240 -21.38 -4.94 22.19
N GLU A 241 -20.16 -4.83 21.69
CA GLU A 241 -19.72 -5.55 20.48
C GLU A 241 -19.75 -7.08 20.68
N LEU A 242 -19.25 -7.57 21.82
CA LEU A 242 -19.31 -9.00 22.13
C LEU A 242 -20.75 -9.50 22.28
N ASP A 243 -21.63 -8.71 22.93
CA ASP A 243 -23.05 -9.02 23.07
C ASP A 243 -23.78 -8.99 21.71
N PHE A 244 -23.39 -8.11 20.79
CA PHE A 244 -23.87 -8.09 19.40
C PHE A 244 -23.53 -9.39 18.67
N PHE A 245 -22.25 -9.82 18.68
CA PHE A 245 -21.84 -11.06 18.03
C PHE A 245 -22.50 -12.27 18.65
N LYS A 246 -22.55 -12.33 19.98
CA LYS A 246 -23.25 -13.40 20.69
C LYS A 246 -24.71 -13.50 20.23
N SER A 247 -25.41 -12.37 20.19
CA SER A 247 -26.81 -12.30 19.76
C SER A 247 -26.99 -12.71 18.29
N THR A 248 -26.05 -12.31 17.45
CA THR A 248 -26.03 -12.65 16.02
C THR A 248 -25.81 -14.14 15.80
N VAL A 249 -24.83 -14.74 16.48
CA VAL A 249 -24.50 -16.18 16.37
C VAL A 249 -25.63 -17.04 16.87
N LEU A 250 -26.26 -16.70 18.03
CA LEU A 250 -27.34 -17.47 18.65
C LEU A 250 -28.71 -17.28 17.96
N SER A 251 -28.85 -16.28 17.10
CA SER A 251 -30.07 -16.04 16.35
C SER A 251 -30.32 -17.11 15.27
N LYS A 252 -31.57 -17.23 14.80
CA LYS A 252 -31.91 -18.08 13.65
C LYS A 252 -31.68 -17.43 12.30
N SER A 253 -31.28 -16.16 12.27
CA SER A 253 -31.08 -15.45 11.02
C SER A 253 -29.76 -15.85 10.33
N ASN A 254 -29.83 -16.03 9.00
CA ASN A 254 -28.67 -16.24 8.12
C ASN A 254 -28.39 -15.00 7.24
N GLU A 255 -28.99 -13.85 7.58
CA GLU A 255 -28.73 -12.63 6.84
C GLU A 255 -27.29 -12.15 7.05
N PRO A 256 -26.68 -11.50 6.03
CA PRO A 256 -25.35 -10.93 6.15
C PRO A 256 -25.26 -9.92 7.30
N VAL A 257 -24.06 -9.82 7.88
CA VAL A 257 -23.76 -8.84 8.92
C VAL A 257 -23.12 -7.61 8.26
N PHE A 258 -23.59 -6.44 8.65
CA PHE A 258 -22.99 -5.17 8.27
C PHE A 258 -22.20 -4.60 9.44
N MET A 259 -21.00 -4.10 9.16
CA MET A 259 -20.12 -3.48 10.15
C MET A 259 -19.52 -2.19 9.58
N CYS A 260 -19.65 -1.12 10.34
CA CYS A 260 -19.02 0.16 10.04
C CYS A 260 -18.62 0.82 11.37
N SER A 261 -17.34 1.09 11.55
CA SER A 261 -16.82 1.76 12.73
C SER A 261 -15.66 2.67 12.35
N ASP A 262 -15.69 3.90 12.84
CA ASP A 262 -14.59 4.85 12.78
C ASP A 262 -13.99 5.14 14.17
N MET A 263 -14.27 4.27 15.14
CA MET A 263 -13.66 4.30 16.45
C MET A 263 -12.13 4.13 16.38
N PRO A 264 -11.36 4.78 17.27
CA PRO A 264 -9.90 4.69 17.27
C PRO A 264 -9.41 3.26 17.46
N MET A 265 -8.45 2.84 16.61
CA MET A 265 -7.84 1.51 16.70
C MET A 265 -6.96 1.36 17.95
N ASP A 266 -6.29 2.42 18.38
CA ASP A 266 -5.39 2.39 19.53
C ASP A 266 -6.07 1.94 20.83
N ASP A 267 -7.31 2.38 21.05
CA ASP A 267 -8.07 2.01 22.24
C ASP A 267 -8.51 0.54 22.22
N MET A 268 -8.69 -0.03 21.02
CA MET A 268 -8.99 -1.44 20.81
C MET A 268 -7.74 -2.31 20.93
N ALA A 269 -6.62 -1.87 20.36
CA ALA A 269 -5.36 -2.60 20.31
C ALA A 269 -4.66 -2.72 21.68
N LYS A 270 -4.91 -1.79 22.61
CA LYS A 270 -4.35 -1.83 23.97
C LYS A 270 -4.88 -2.99 24.83
N ASP A 271 -6.06 -3.50 24.50
CA ASP A 271 -6.72 -4.58 25.25
C ASP A 271 -6.60 -5.91 24.49
N ILE A 272 -5.50 -6.62 24.74
CA ILE A 272 -5.19 -7.90 24.08
C ILE A 272 -6.27 -8.96 24.35
N GLU A 273 -6.84 -8.99 25.53
CA GLU A 273 -7.88 -9.97 25.90
C GLU A 273 -9.20 -9.67 25.17
N PHE A 274 -9.55 -8.40 25.01
CA PHE A 274 -10.69 -8.02 24.19
C PHE A 274 -10.45 -8.41 22.73
N GLY A 275 -9.26 -8.13 22.18
CA GLY A 275 -8.91 -8.51 20.81
C GLY A 275 -9.08 -9.99 20.53
N LYS A 276 -8.63 -10.87 21.44
CA LYS A 276 -8.84 -12.33 21.33
C LYS A 276 -10.32 -12.72 21.35
N LYS A 277 -11.10 -12.17 22.29
CA LYS A 277 -12.55 -12.43 22.39
C LYS A 277 -13.28 -11.94 21.15
N TRP A 278 -12.90 -10.79 20.63
CA TRP A 278 -13.49 -10.19 19.43
C TRP A 278 -13.21 -11.05 18.19
N MET A 279 -11.96 -11.48 17.99
CA MET A 279 -11.58 -12.39 16.90
C MET A 279 -12.30 -13.73 16.99
N PHE A 280 -12.45 -14.28 18.19
CA PHE A 280 -13.23 -15.50 18.43
C PHE A 280 -14.71 -15.30 18.05
N ALA A 281 -15.29 -14.16 18.41
CA ALA A 281 -16.69 -13.83 18.08
C ALA A 281 -16.91 -13.68 16.56
N ILE A 282 -15.95 -13.08 15.85
CA ILE A 282 -15.93 -13.04 14.37
C ILE A 282 -15.83 -14.46 13.80
N ALA A 283 -14.89 -15.28 14.30
CA ALA A 283 -14.73 -16.66 13.85
C ALA A 283 -16.02 -17.48 14.00
N MET A 284 -16.73 -17.33 15.12
CA MET A 284 -18.04 -17.96 15.35
C MET A 284 -19.11 -17.47 14.37
N THR A 285 -19.07 -16.18 13.99
CA THR A 285 -19.98 -15.59 13.01
C THR A 285 -19.74 -16.20 11.61
N LEU A 286 -18.47 -16.34 11.22
CA LEU A 286 -18.06 -16.98 9.97
C LEU A 286 -18.38 -18.49 9.98
N LYS A 287 -18.15 -19.19 11.11
CA LYS A 287 -18.50 -20.62 11.28
C LYS A 287 -20.00 -20.86 11.11
N LYS A 288 -20.83 -19.90 11.50
CA LYS A 288 -22.28 -19.94 11.22
C LYS A 288 -22.63 -19.80 9.74
N GLY A 289 -21.65 -19.46 8.87
CA GLY A 289 -21.83 -19.23 7.43
C GLY A 289 -22.32 -17.82 7.08
N LEU A 290 -22.24 -16.87 8.02
CA LEU A 290 -22.65 -15.49 7.74
C LEU A 290 -21.58 -14.75 6.95
N HIS A 291 -22.04 -13.92 6.00
CA HIS A 291 -21.17 -13.02 5.25
C HIS A 291 -21.06 -11.67 5.95
N LEU A 292 -19.86 -11.10 6.00
CA LEU A 292 -19.59 -9.80 6.61
C LEU A 292 -19.39 -8.74 5.53
N ASN A 293 -20.22 -7.69 5.55
CA ASN A 293 -20.00 -6.48 4.75
C ASN A 293 -19.41 -5.40 5.65
N ILE A 294 -18.17 -4.99 5.40
CA ILE A 294 -17.42 -4.09 6.29
C ILE A 294 -17.05 -2.82 5.57
N ILE A 295 -17.43 -1.68 6.13
CA ILE A 295 -16.92 -0.38 5.69
C ILE A 295 -15.76 0.01 6.61
N HIS A 296 -14.55 0.02 6.05
CA HIS A 296 -13.34 0.46 6.74
C HIS A 296 -13.22 1.98 6.68
N ASN A 297 -12.89 2.58 7.81
CA ASN A 297 -12.44 3.96 7.83
C ASN A 297 -10.95 4.02 7.43
N LEU A 298 -10.71 4.47 6.22
CA LEU A 298 -9.36 4.64 5.65
C LEU A 298 -8.85 6.08 5.71
N ASP A 299 -9.66 6.98 6.26
CA ASP A 299 -9.31 8.38 6.48
C ASP A 299 -8.54 8.54 7.80
N ARG A 300 -7.47 7.76 7.91
CA ARG A 300 -6.58 7.64 9.07
C ARG A 300 -5.13 7.82 8.63
N PRO A 301 -4.20 8.10 9.56
CA PRO A 301 -2.77 7.97 9.28
C PRO A 301 -2.45 6.61 8.65
N PHE A 302 -1.49 6.60 7.73
CA PHE A 302 -1.23 5.40 6.91
C PHE A 302 -0.88 4.17 7.75
N ASN A 303 -0.08 4.36 8.81
CA ASN A 303 0.29 3.29 9.75
C ASN A 303 -0.93 2.68 10.48
N GLU A 304 -1.88 3.50 10.95
CA GLU A 304 -3.13 2.99 11.55
C GLU A 304 -4.00 2.25 10.54
N MET A 305 -4.08 2.78 9.31
CA MET A 305 -4.80 2.10 8.23
C MET A 305 -4.20 0.72 7.95
N MET A 306 -2.86 0.64 7.86
CA MET A 306 -2.17 -0.62 7.60
C MET A 306 -2.31 -1.61 8.74
N LEU A 307 -2.16 -1.16 9.99
CA LEU A 307 -2.40 -1.99 11.18
C LEU A 307 -3.82 -2.56 11.19
N GLY A 308 -4.80 -1.72 10.86
CA GLY A 308 -6.19 -2.15 10.72
C GLY A 308 -6.36 -3.23 9.65
N LEU A 309 -5.83 -3.02 8.43
CA LEU A 309 -5.95 -3.98 7.33
C LEU A 309 -5.19 -5.28 7.63
N GLU A 310 -4.00 -5.19 8.22
CA GLU A 310 -3.19 -6.34 8.60
C GLU A 310 -3.92 -7.25 9.60
N SER A 311 -4.59 -6.67 10.60
CA SER A 311 -5.37 -7.43 11.58
C SER A 311 -6.56 -8.20 10.97
N TRP A 312 -7.04 -7.79 9.78
CA TRP A 312 -8.12 -8.44 9.07
C TRP A 312 -7.68 -9.52 8.07
N ILE A 313 -6.36 -9.70 7.82
CA ILE A 313 -5.85 -10.71 6.88
C ILE A 313 -6.46 -12.10 7.14
N PRO A 314 -6.48 -12.66 8.38
CA PRO A 314 -7.04 -13.98 8.63
C PRO A 314 -8.51 -14.07 8.22
N ILE A 315 -9.25 -12.99 8.39
CA ILE A 315 -10.68 -12.90 8.10
C ILE A 315 -10.91 -12.78 6.59
N TYR A 316 -10.13 -11.94 5.90
CA TYR A 316 -10.18 -11.84 4.43
C TYR A 316 -9.87 -13.18 3.75
N MET A 317 -8.93 -13.96 4.31
CA MET A 317 -8.57 -15.27 3.80
C MET A 317 -9.72 -16.30 3.83
N THR A 318 -10.77 -16.07 4.61
CA THR A 318 -11.95 -16.95 4.63
C THR A 318 -12.85 -16.78 3.39
N GLY A 319 -12.74 -15.65 2.67
CA GLY A 319 -13.61 -15.30 1.55
C GLY A 319 -15.03 -14.91 1.91
N GLN A 320 -15.41 -14.95 3.21
CA GLN A 320 -16.74 -14.60 3.71
C GLN A 320 -16.89 -13.12 4.08
N VAL A 321 -16.00 -12.27 3.55
CA VAL A 321 -15.95 -10.83 3.86
C VAL A 321 -15.86 -10.00 2.59
N SER A 322 -16.66 -8.95 2.52
CA SER A 322 -16.59 -7.92 1.49
C SER A 322 -16.17 -6.60 2.13
N PRO A 323 -14.92 -6.16 1.91
CA PRO A 323 -14.42 -4.89 2.44
C PRO A 323 -14.75 -3.73 1.51
N TYR A 324 -15.26 -2.65 2.09
CA TYR A 324 -15.64 -1.41 1.41
C TYR A 324 -14.99 -0.20 2.08
N TYR A 325 -15.06 0.95 1.43
CA TYR A 325 -14.73 2.25 1.99
C TYR A 325 -15.66 3.34 1.45
N LEU A 326 -15.85 4.40 2.21
CA LEU A 326 -16.59 5.57 1.77
C LEU A 326 -15.65 6.60 1.15
N THR A 327 -16.08 7.21 0.05
CA THR A 327 -15.37 8.33 -0.58
C THR A 327 -15.94 9.65 -0.08
N GLY A 328 -15.08 10.63 0.16
CA GLY A 328 -15.44 11.98 0.60
C GLY A 328 -14.98 12.26 2.03
N LEU A 329 -15.12 13.52 2.43
CA LEU A 329 -14.77 13.97 3.77
C LEU A 329 -15.71 13.32 4.80
N GLN A 330 -15.16 12.49 5.66
CA GLN A 330 -15.88 12.01 6.83
C GLN A 330 -15.83 13.08 7.91
N ASN A 331 -16.89 13.15 8.73
CA ASN A 331 -16.96 14.12 9.81
C ASN A 331 -15.86 13.82 10.83
N SER A 332 -14.94 14.76 11.02
CA SER A 332 -13.83 14.63 11.97
C SER A 332 -14.24 14.87 13.42
N THR A 333 -15.49 15.28 13.67
CA THR A 333 -15.97 15.64 15.01
C THR A 333 -16.56 14.46 15.77
N TYR A 334 -17.21 13.55 15.06
CA TYR A 334 -17.87 12.40 15.68
C TYR A 334 -17.25 11.08 15.23
N CYS A 335 -17.21 10.12 16.13
CA CYS A 335 -16.94 8.73 15.83
C CYS A 335 -18.22 7.91 15.98
N HIS A 336 -18.45 6.98 15.06
CA HIS A 336 -19.67 6.20 14.96
C HIS A 336 -19.37 4.71 15.04
N LEU A 337 -20.29 3.98 15.65
CA LEU A 337 -20.37 2.52 15.62
C LEU A 337 -21.73 2.12 15.04
N ASN A 338 -21.73 1.29 14.00
CA ASN A 338 -22.95 0.80 13.38
C ASN A 338 -22.76 -0.65 12.91
N TYR A 339 -23.16 -1.60 13.74
CA TYR A 339 -23.17 -3.03 13.45
C TYR A 339 -24.61 -3.52 13.37
N VAL A 340 -24.94 -4.22 12.29
CA VAL A 340 -26.31 -4.69 12.03
C VAL A 340 -26.29 -6.12 11.54
N SER A 341 -27.12 -6.96 12.14
CA SER A 341 -27.38 -8.34 11.68
C SER A 341 -28.88 -8.54 11.42
N GLY A 342 -29.24 -9.76 11.02
CA GLY A 342 -30.66 -10.09 10.83
C GLY A 342 -31.52 -10.00 12.07
N SER A 343 -30.94 -9.93 13.26
CA SER A 343 -31.66 -10.04 14.54
C SER A 343 -31.43 -8.88 15.50
N VAL A 344 -30.31 -8.21 15.41
CA VAL A 344 -29.90 -7.13 16.32
C VAL A 344 -29.14 -6.04 15.59
N ALA A 345 -29.17 -4.83 16.17
CA ALA A 345 -28.31 -3.72 15.75
C ALA A 345 -27.63 -3.11 16.98
N LEU A 346 -26.32 -2.86 16.87
CA LEU A 346 -25.53 -2.11 17.84
C LEU A 346 -25.12 -0.79 17.20
N THR A 347 -25.57 0.32 17.76
CA THR A 347 -25.31 1.65 17.20
C THR A 347 -24.97 2.63 18.30
N GLY A 348 -24.16 3.63 17.97
CA GLY A 348 -23.81 4.69 18.90
C GLY A 348 -22.82 5.65 18.31
N GLU A 349 -22.55 6.69 19.05
CA GLU A 349 -21.59 7.73 18.66
C GLU A 349 -20.91 8.35 19.87
N CYS A 350 -19.76 8.96 19.61
CA CYS A 350 -19.07 9.80 20.57
C CYS A 350 -18.42 10.98 19.86
N VAL A 351 -18.05 12.00 20.61
CA VAL A 351 -17.20 13.08 20.10
C VAL A 351 -15.75 12.57 20.06
N LYS A 352 -15.06 12.80 18.96
CA LYS A 352 -13.65 12.38 18.77
C LYS A 352 -12.77 12.96 19.88
N GLY A 353 -11.99 12.10 20.52
CA GLY A 353 -11.17 12.45 21.70
C GLY A 353 -11.92 12.36 23.04
N TYR A 354 -13.24 12.17 23.04
CA TYR A 354 -14.07 12.02 24.25
C TYR A 354 -14.79 10.67 24.26
N HIS A 355 -14.10 9.60 23.90
CA HIS A 355 -14.68 8.26 23.71
C HIS A 355 -15.29 7.69 24.98
N ASN A 356 -14.80 8.09 26.15
CA ASN A 356 -15.37 7.69 27.45
C ASN A 356 -16.78 8.24 27.70
N ASN A 357 -17.22 9.23 26.92
CA ASN A 357 -18.56 9.82 27.01
C ASN A 357 -19.51 9.29 25.92
N GLY A 358 -19.07 8.31 25.16
CA GLY A 358 -19.87 7.67 24.11
C GLY A 358 -21.08 6.93 24.70
N LYS A 359 -22.18 6.89 23.93
CA LYS A 359 -23.38 6.12 24.25
C LYS A 359 -23.72 5.18 23.10
N TYR A 360 -23.85 3.91 23.43
CA TYR A 360 -24.09 2.85 22.45
C TYR A 360 -25.32 2.04 22.87
N ARG A 361 -26.12 1.59 21.90
CA ARG A 361 -27.33 0.85 22.14
C ARG A 361 -27.37 -0.42 21.28
N LEU A 362 -27.44 -1.56 21.92
CA LEU A 362 -27.84 -2.82 21.33
C LEU A 362 -29.35 -2.90 21.34
N THR A 363 -29.99 -3.12 20.21
CA THR A 363 -31.42 -3.28 20.08
C THR A 363 -31.78 -4.58 19.37
N SER A 364 -32.82 -5.26 19.88
CA SER A 364 -33.47 -6.40 19.23
C SER A 364 -34.92 -6.07 18.81
N ASN A 365 -35.32 -4.82 18.90
CA ASN A 365 -36.61 -4.34 18.41
C ASN A 365 -36.66 -4.46 16.88
N LYS A 366 -37.65 -5.19 16.36
CA LYS A 366 -37.75 -5.47 14.92
C LYS A 366 -37.83 -4.20 14.06
N THR A 367 -38.56 -3.18 14.49
CA THR A 367 -38.70 -1.93 13.76
C THR A 367 -37.36 -1.16 13.69
N GLU A 368 -36.65 -1.08 14.84
CA GLU A 368 -35.35 -0.45 14.92
C GLU A 368 -34.30 -1.22 14.07
N VAL A 369 -34.25 -2.55 14.17
CA VAL A 369 -33.36 -3.40 13.38
C VAL A 369 -33.64 -3.21 11.87
N THR A 370 -34.91 -3.17 11.45
CA THR A 370 -35.27 -2.93 10.05
C THR A 370 -34.79 -1.55 9.59
N TYR A 371 -34.98 -0.50 10.39
CA TYR A 371 -34.45 0.83 10.10
C TYR A 371 -32.93 0.83 9.90
N TYR A 372 -32.18 0.19 10.81
CA TYR A 372 -30.72 0.13 10.69
C TYR A 372 -30.25 -0.74 9.53
N LYS A 373 -30.98 -1.77 9.12
CA LYS A 373 -30.73 -2.52 7.89
C LYS A 373 -30.84 -1.64 6.65
N GLU A 374 -31.92 -0.84 6.53
CA GLU A 374 -32.09 0.09 5.41
C GLU A 374 -31.00 1.17 5.41
N LYS A 375 -30.65 1.72 6.57
CA LYS A 375 -29.52 2.64 6.73
C LYS A 375 -28.20 2.01 6.23
N SER A 376 -27.94 0.74 6.59
CA SER A 376 -26.74 0.00 6.18
C SER A 376 -26.70 -0.21 4.65
N LYS A 377 -27.82 -0.53 4.03
CA LYS A 377 -27.94 -0.62 2.56
C LYS A 377 -27.63 0.73 1.89
N CYS A 378 -28.14 1.84 2.43
CA CYS A 378 -27.84 3.17 1.92
C CYS A 378 -26.35 3.49 2.03
N LEU A 379 -25.66 3.08 3.10
CA LEU A 379 -24.24 3.26 3.26
C LEU A 379 -23.44 2.41 2.26
N LEU A 380 -23.80 1.12 2.11
CA LEU A 380 -23.16 0.23 1.13
C LEU A 380 -23.34 0.72 -0.30
N ASN A 381 -24.50 1.27 -0.67
CA ASN A 381 -24.73 1.84 -1.99
C ASN A 381 -23.86 3.07 -2.29
N LYS A 382 -23.38 3.77 -1.26
CA LYS A 382 -22.43 4.89 -1.39
C LYS A 382 -20.98 4.45 -1.28
N ALA A 383 -20.74 3.27 -0.75
CA ALA A 383 -19.39 2.76 -0.56
C ALA A 383 -18.81 2.20 -1.85
N LYS A 384 -17.49 2.21 -1.94
CA LYS A 384 -16.74 1.54 -3.02
C LYS A 384 -16.04 0.33 -2.47
N PRO A 385 -15.84 -0.73 -3.28
CA PRO A 385 -15.02 -1.85 -2.87
C PRO A 385 -13.60 -1.39 -2.53
N LEU A 386 -13.09 -1.80 -1.38
CA LEU A 386 -11.68 -1.62 -1.02
C LEU A 386 -10.83 -2.56 -1.86
N MET A 387 -11.25 -3.81 -1.91
CA MET A 387 -10.69 -4.87 -2.74
C MET A 387 -11.75 -5.92 -3.06
N SER A 388 -11.53 -6.69 -4.12
CA SER A 388 -12.24 -7.93 -4.39
C SER A 388 -11.38 -9.11 -3.95
N ILE A 389 -12.01 -10.11 -3.32
CA ILE A 389 -11.33 -11.32 -2.83
C ILE A 389 -11.87 -12.50 -3.63
N TYR A 390 -10.98 -13.20 -4.32
CA TYR A 390 -11.33 -14.37 -5.14
C TYR A 390 -10.70 -15.63 -4.58
N ARG A 391 -11.52 -16.67 -4.50
CA ARG A 391 -11.16 -18.03 -4.10
C ARG A 391 -11.79 -19.02 -5.06
N THR A 392 -11.59 -20.31 -4.83
CA THR A 392 -12.16 -21.40 -5.65
C THR A 392 -13.68 -21.25 -5.83
N GLU A 393 -14.40 -20.86 -4.77
CA GLU A 393 -15.86 -20.74 -4.79
C GLU A 393 -16.38 -19.66 -5.74
N ASN A 394 -15.55 -18.68 -6.07
CA ASN A 394 -15.90 -17.59 -6.99
C ASN A 394 -14.94 -17.46 -8.18
N GLN A 395 -14.33 -18.56 -8.62
CA GLN A 395 -13.43 -18.64 -9.77
C GLN A 395 -14.04 -18.05 -11.06
N ASN A 396 -15.33 -18.27 -11.29
CA ASN A 396 -16.02 -17.68 -12.44
C ASN A 396 -15.98 -16.16 -12.43
N ALA A 397 -16.16 -15.54 -11.27
CA ALA A 397 -16.06 -14.08 -11.13
C ALA A 397 -14.62 -13.58 -11.36
N PHE A 398 -13.61 -14.34 -10.92
CA PHE A 398 -12.21 -14.07 -11.24
C PHE A 398 -11.93 -14.12 -12.73
N ASN A 399 -12.41 -15.15 -13.44
CA ASN A 399 -12.25 -15.29 -14.88
C ASN A 399 -12.93 -14.13 -15.65
N VAL A 400 -14.08 -13.66 -15.19
CA VAL A 400 -14.76 -12.47 -15.74
C VAL A 400 -13.92 -11.22 -15.51
N PHE A 401 -13.35 -11.05 -14.31
CA PHE A 401 -12.46 -9.93 -13.99
C PHE A 401 -11.24 -9.92 -14.94
N ILE A 402 -10.51 -11.04 -15.05
CA ILE A 402 -9.33 -11.15 -15.93
C ILE A 402 -9.71 -10.88 -17.40
N SER A 403 -10.82 -11.44 -17.87
CA SER A 403 -11.29 -11.24 -19.25
C SER A 403 -11.65 -9.79 -19.54
N SER A 404 -12.23 -9.10 -18.58
CA SER A 404 -12.58 -7.68 -18.69
C SER A 404 -11.32 -6.79 -18.69
N ASP A 405 -10.31 -7.15 -17.88
CA ASP A 405 -9.08 -6.39 -17.79
C ASP A 405 -8.20 -6.48 -19.05
N ILE A 406 -8.24 -7.59 -19.77
CA ILE A 406 -7.48 -7.76 -21.04
C ILE A 406 -7.81 -6.63 -22.03
N ALA A 407 -9.05 -6.17 -22.08
CA ALA A 407 -9.51 -5.10 -22.96
C ALA A 407 -8.99 -3.72 -22.57
N ILE A 408 -8.51 -3.55 -21.33
CA ILE A 408 -8.05 -2.26 -20.80
C ILE A 408 -6.58 -2.07 -21.14
N LYS A 409 -6.26 -1.01 -21.88
CA LYS A 409 -4.87 -0.67 -22.22
C LYS A 409 -4.11 -0.20 -20.97
N GLY A 410 -2.85 -0.61 -20.87
CA GLY A 410 -1.96 -0.17 -19.79
C GLY A 410 -0.73 -1.06 -19.65
N LYS A 411 0.28 -0.54 -18.95
CA LYS A 411 1.46 -1.33 -18.57
C LYS A 411 1.09 -2.23 -17.39
N ARG A 412 1.54 -3.48 -17.45
CA ARG A 412 1.42 -4.42 -16.34
C ARG A 412 2.80 -4.85 -15.88
N LYS A 413 3.05 -4.71 -14.59
CA LYS A 413 4.24 -5.23 -13.91
C LYS A 413 3.82 -6.38 -13.01
N ARG A 414 4.57 -7.51 -13.06
CA ARG A 414 4.32 -8.65 -12.19
C ARG A 414 5.61 -9.02 -11.45
N ILE A 415 5.52 -9.24 -10.15
CA ILE A 415 6.58 -9.81 -9.33
C ILE A 415 6.13 -11.21 -9.00
N LEU A 416 6.92 -12.18 -9.43
CA LEU A 416 6.55 -13.58 -9.38
C LEU A 416 7.47 -14.34 -8.43
N SER A 417 6.88 -15.12 -7.55
CA SER A 417 7.60 -16.01 -6.63
C SER A 417 8.09 -17.29 -7.30
N SER A 418 7.61 -17.57 -8.52
CA SER A 418 7.99 -18.72 -9.34
C SER A 418 7.92 -18.39 -10.84
N LEU A 419 8.37 -19.30 -11.69
CA LEU A 419 8.32 -19.11 -13.15
C LEU A 419 6.89 -18.99 -13.65
N PRO A 420 6.63 -18.15 -14.69
CA PRO A 420 5.27 -17.88 -15.18
C PRO A 420 4.67 -19.10 -15.87
N PHE A 421 3.51 -19.55 -15.41
CA PHE A 421 2.85 -20.76 -15.87
C PHE A 421 2.63 -20.83 -17.40
N HIS A 422 2.28 -19.69 -18.04
CA HIS A 422 2.03 -19.64 -19.49
C HIS A 422 3.28 -19.88 -20.36
N THR A 423 4.48 -19.93 -19.78
CA THR A 423 5.73 -20.14 -20.54
C THR A 423 6.18 -21.60 -20.58
N ILE A 424 5.59 -22.48 -19.77
CA ILE A 424 5.95 -23.90 -19.73
C ILE A 424 5.47 -24.64 -20.99
N SER A 425 6.28 -25.60 -21.47
CA SER A 425 5.85 -26.52 -22.54
C SER A 425 4.86 -27.56 -22.02
N ASN A 426 3.98 -28.07 -22.91
CA ASN A 426 2.99 -29.08 -22.52
C ASN A 426 3.67 -30.37 -22.05
N GLU A 427 4.77 -30.75 -22.71
CA GLU A 427 5.57 -31.95 -22.40
C GLU A 427 6.16 -31.85 -20.99
N LEU A 428 6.78 -30.70 -20.66
CA LEU A 428 7.36 -30.48 -19.34
C LEU A 428 6.28 -30.45 -18.26
N LEU A 429 5.15 -29.80 -18.51
CA LEU A 429 4.03 -29.78 -17.58
C LEU A 429 3.54 -31.18 -17.24
N ILE A 430 3.27 -32.01 -18.27
CA ILE A 430 2.84 -33.41 -18.09
C ILE A 430 3.87 -34.18 -17.25
N LYS A 431 5.17 -34.05 -17.56
CA LYS A 431 6.26 -34.69 -16.82
C LYS A 431 6.23 -34.32 -15.33
N ILE A 432 6.12 -33.04 -15.01
CA ILE A 432 6.06 -32.51 -13.63
C ILE A 432 4.82 -33.04 -12.91
N LEU A 433 3.65 -32.97 -13.54
CA LEU A 433 2.39 -33.40 -12.93
C LEU A 433 2.38 -34.91 -12.64
N LYS A 434 2.82 -35.74 -13.59
CA LYS A 434 2.94 -37.21 -13.39
C LYS A 434 3.91 -37.55 -12.25
N ARG A 435 5.04 -36.87 -12.17
CA ARG A 435 6.00 -37.08 -11.06
C ARG A 435 5.41 -36.68 -9.70
N ASN A 436 4.53 -35.67 -9.66
CA ASN A 436 3.82 -35.26 -8.45
C ASN A 436 2.55 -36.10 -8.17
N ASN A 437 2.32 -37.22 -8.90
CA ASN A 437 1.19 -38.13 -8.77
C ASN A 437 -0.17 -37.46 -8.98
N VAL A 438 -0.24 -36.46 -9.86
CA VAL A 438 -1.52 -35.84 -10.27
C VAL A 438 -2.26 -36.82 -11.16
N ASP A 439 -3.56 -36.99 -10.94
CA ASP A 439 -4.41 -37.87 -11.76
C ASP A 439 -4.64 -37.31 -13.15
N GLU A 440 -5.04 -38.18 -14.11
CA GLU A 440 -5.19 -37.83 -15.53
C GLU A 440 -6.30 -36.78 -15.78
N GLU A 441 -7.35 -36.72 -14.93
CA GLU A 441 -8.42 -35.71 -15.03
C GLU A 441 -7.88 -34.32 -14.71
N ASN A 442 -7.16 -34.20 -13.61
CA ASN A 442 -6.50 -32.96 -13.21
C ASN A 442 -5.39 -32.54 -14.18
N ILE A 443 -4.62 -33.50 -14.74
CA ILE A 443 -3.62 -33.21 -15.79
C ILE A 443 -4.31 -32.59 -17.00
N THR A 444 -5.44 -33.15 -17.45
CA THR A 444 -6.20 -32.60 -18.58
C THR A 444 -6.71 -31.18 -18.29
N SER A 445 -7.31 -30.98 -17.13
CA SER A 445 -7.79 -29.66 -16.70
C SER A 445 -6.67 -28.60 -16.60
N LEU A 446 -5.48 -28.98 -16.12
CA LEU A 446 -4.34 -28.08 -16.04
C LEU A 446 -3.73 -27.77 -17.41
N LEU A 447 -3.77 -28.71 -18.37
CA LEU A 447 -3.38 -28.43 -19.75
C LEU A 447 -4.34 -27.46 -20.43
N GLU A 448 -5.65 -27.61 -20.23
CA GLU A 448 -6.66 -26.66 -20.73
C GLU A 448 -6.44 -25.28 -20.12
N SER A 449 -6.15 -25.22 -18.82
CA SER A 449 -5.82 -23.99 -18.11
C SER A 449 -4.55 -23.34 -18.65
N LEU A 450 -3.52 -24.11 -18.99
CA LEU A 450 -2.29 -23.61 -19.61
C LEU A 450 -2.58 -22.97 -20.97
N GLU A 451 -3.37 -23.63 -21.83
CA GLU A 451 -3.73 -23.06 -23.12
C GLU A 451 -4.57 -21.78 -22.99
N MET A 452 -5.48 -21.74 -22.01
CA MET A 452 -6.22 -20.52 -21.67
C MET A 452 -5.28 -19.40 -21.23
N GLN A 453 -4.30 -19.67 -20.36
CA GLN A 453 -3.32 -18.69 -19.89
C GLN A 453 -2.41 -18.18 -21.02
N LYS A 454 -1.98 -19.05 -21.94
CA LYS A 454 -1.25 -18.67 -23.15
C LYS A 454 -2.08 -17.73 -24.03
N HIS A 455 -3.37 -18.05 -24.23
CA HIS A 455 -4.29 -17.21 -25.01
C HIS A 455 -4.54 -15.83 -24.36
N ILE A 456 -4.75 -15.79 -23.03
CA ILE A 456 -4.85 -14.55 -22.25
C ILE A 456 -3.61 -13.69 -22.46
N MET A 457 -2.42 -14.28 -22.29
CA MET A 457 -1.16 -13.56 -22.45
C MET A 457 -0.97 -13.06 -23.89
N GLN A 458 -1.30 -13.85 -24.88
CA GLN A 458 -1.24 -13.45 -26.29
C GLN A 458 -2.13 -12.23 -26.57
N LYS A 459 -3.36 -12.23 -26.05
CA LYS A 459 -4.27 -11.08 -26.17
C LYS A 459 -3.75 -9.84 -25.43
N LEU A 460 -3.20 -10.01 -24.24
CA LEU A 460 -2.58 -8.93 -23.50
C LEU A 460 -1.44 -8.29 -24.27
N LEU A 461 -0.51 -9.10 -24.77
CA LEU A 461 0.68 -8.63 -25.47
C LEU A 461 0.40 -8.00 -26.83
N ALA A 462 -0.78 -8.22 -27.41
CA ALA A 462 -1.18 -7.57 -28.65
C ALA A 462 -1.26 -6.05 -28.53
N ASN A 463 -1.68 -5.54 -27.37
CA ASN A 463 -1.94 -4.11 -27.16
C ASN A 463 -1.29 -3.52 -25.88
N ASN A 464 -0.58 -4.34 -25.10
CA ASN A 464 -0.05 -3.96 -23.79
C ASN A 464 1.40 -4.43 -23.62
N ILE A 465 2.11 -3.80 -22.70
CA ILE A 465 3.43 -4.25 -22.25
C ILE A 465 3.27 -5.00 -20.93
N VAL A 466 3.86 -6.18 -20.83
CA VAL A 466 3.95 -6.95 -19.58
C VAL A 466 5.42 -7.07 -19.20
N GLU A 467 5.73 -6.67 -17.98
CA GLU A 467 7.07 -6.80 -17.38
C GLU A 467 6.99 -7.74 -16.17
N ASP A 468 7.71 -8.84 -16.23
CA ASP A 468 7.85 -9.76 -15.11
C ASP A 468 9.18 -9.54 -14.39
N GLU A 469 9.17 -9.61 -13.08
CA GLU A 469 10.35 -9.66 -12.24
C GLU A 469 10.39 -11.04 -11.56
N ILE A 470 11.48 -11.80 -11.78
CA ILE A 470 11.62 -13.19 -11.37
C ILE A 470 13.04 -13.39 -10.84
N ALA A 471 13.19 -14.05 -9.68
CA ALA A 471 14.52 -14.46 -9.24
C ALA A 471 14.98 -15.75 -9.92
N ILE A 472 16.24 -15.76 -10.32
CA ILE A 472 16.90 -17.00 -10.77
C ILE A 472 17.56 -17.63 -9.54
N LEU A 473 17.09 -18.84 -9.21
CA LEU A 473 17.60 -19.58 -8.07
C LEU A 473 18.85 -20.39 -8.46
N SER A 474 19.90 -20.25 -7.68
CA SER A 474 21.02 -21.20 -7.68
C SER A 474 20.57 -22.56 -7.11
N GLU A 475 21.36 -23.62 -7.35
CA GLU A 475 21.04 -24.94 -6.80
C GLU A 475 21.00 -24.95 -5.26
N GLU A 476 21.84 -24.14 -4.61
CA GLU A 476 21.84 -24.00 -3.15
C GLU A 476 20.58 -23.31 -2.62
N GLU A 477 20.14 -22.25 -3.30
CA GLU A 477 18.90 -21.54 -2.95
C GLU A 477 17.69 -22.41 -3.22
N PHE A 478 17.68 -23.15 -4.34
CA PHE A 478 16.64 -24.11 -4.68
C PHE A 478 16.50 -25.22 -3.62
N LYS A 479 17.61 -25.75 -3.11
CA LYS A 479 17.59 -26.74 -2.02
C LYS A 479 17.08 -26.18 -0.70
N LYS A 480 17.33 -24.90 -0.42
CA LYS A 480 16.81 -24.23 0.78
C LYS A 480 15.31 -23.94 0.67
N TYR A 481 14.85 -23.63 -0.54
CA TYR A 481 13.46 -23.31 -0.81
C TYR A 481 13.10 -23.80 -2.21
N THR A 482 12.45 -24.95 -2.28
CA THR A 482 11.96 -25.49 -3.56
C THR A 482 10.74 -24.71 -4.04
N PRO A 483 10.82 -23.99 -5.17
CA PRO A 483 9.67 -23.28 -5.70
C PRO A 483 8.58 -24.26 -6.15
N ILE A 484 7.34 -23.81 -6.06
CA ILE A 484 6.18 -24.52 -6.57
C ILE A 484 5.77 -23.98 -7.95
N LEU A 485 5.10 -24.81 -8.73
CA LEU A 485 4.51 -24.37 -9.99
C LEU A 485 3.44 -23.30 -9.73
N SER A 486 3.44 -22.21 -10.50
CA SER A 486 2.54 -21.06 -10.30
C SER A 486 1.13 -21.40 -10.83
N LEU A 487 0.33 -22.05 -10.01
CA LEU A 487 -1.03 -22.53 -10.33
C LEU A 487 -2.14 -21.72 -9.66
N SER A 488 -1.83 -20.61 -8.97
CA SER A 488 -2.85 -19.83 -8.25
C SER A 488 -4.04 -19.42 -9.10
N ASP A 489 -3.81 -19.02 -10.34
CA ASP A 489 -4.87 -18.58 -11.27
C ASP A 489 -5.78 -19.71 -11.73
N THR A 490 -5.38 -20.96 -11.52
CA THR A 490 -6.20 -22.15 -11.82
C THR A 490 -7.03 -22.60 -10.63
N PHE A 491 -6.75 -22.06 -9.42
CA PHE A 491 -7.31 -22.51 -8.14
C PHE A 491 -7.08 -24.00 -7.86
N TYR A 492 -6.03 -24.58 -8.44
CA TYR A 492 -5.66 -25.95 -8.16
C TYR A 492 -5.25 -26.12 -6.69
N THR A 493 -5.64 -27.25 -6.07
CA THR A 493 -5.60 -27.39 -4.61
C THR A 493 -4.25 -27.83 -4.07
N ASP A 494 -3.43 -28.51 -4.87
CA ASP A 494 -2.18 -29.07 -4.38
C ASP A 494 -0.96 -28.28 -4.83
N ASN A 495 0.06 -28.26 -3.97
CA ASN A 495 1.33 -27.64 -4.31
C ASN A 495 2.16 -28.58 -5.17
N ILE A 496 2.46 -28.20 -6.38
CA ILE A 496 3.26 -28.96 -7.34
C ILE A 496 4.70 -28.45 -7.29
N CYS A 497 5.62 -29.28 -6.80
CA CYS A 497 7.03 -28.93 -6.67
C CYS A 497 7.83 -29.28 -7.92
N TYR A 498 8.86 -28.48 -8.24
CA TYR A 498 9.86 -28.81 -9.26
C TYR A 498 10.95 -29.75 -8.70
N THR A 499 11.63 -30.48 -9.62
CA THR A 499 13.07 -30.78 -9.43
C THR A 499 13.90 -29.61 -9.95
N TYR A 500 15.20 -29.59 -9.62
CA TYR A 500 16.07 -28.51 -10.11
C TYR A 500 16.23 -28.55 -11.63
N GLU A 501 16.29 -29.73 -12.23
CA GLU A 501 16.36 -29.94 -13.67
C GLU A 501 15.09 -29.44 -14.36
N GLU A 502 13.91 -29.74 -13.81
CA GLU A 502 12.62 -29.26 -14.33
C GLU A 502 12.51 -27.73 -14.23
N TYR A 503 13.03 -27.15 -13.13
CA TYR A 503 13.09 -25.71 -12.97
C TYR A 503 13.97 -25.05 -14.04
N LEU A 504 15.16 -25.62 -14.32
CA LEU A 504 16.06 -25.12 -15.37
C LEU A 504 15.45 -25.28 -16.78
N GLU A 505 14.75 -26.38 -17.05
CA GLU A 505 14.04 -26.61 -18.30
C GLU A 505 12.94 -25.54 -18.50
N HIS A 506 12.11 -25.29 -17.48
CA HIS A 506 11.09 -24.24 -17.53
C HIS A 506 11.72 -22.84 -17.66
N LEU A 507 12.82 -22.54 -16.97
CA LEU A 507 13.54 -21.28 -17.11
C LEU A 507 14.06 -21.08 -18.55
N SER A 508 14.47 -22.15 -19.21
CA SER A 508 14.86 -22.11 -20.63
C SER A 508 13.67 -21.78 -21.52
N ASP A 509 12.51 -22.43 -21.30
CA ASP A 509 11.25 -22.14 -22.01
C ASP A 509 10.81 -20.69 -21.80
N THR A 510 10.91 -20.20 -20.57
CA THR A 510 10.61 -18.80 -20.20
C THR A 510 11.49 -17.81 -20.97
N LYS A 511 12.81 -18.06 -21.01
CA LYS A 511 13.76 -17.22 -21.78
C LYS A 511 13.48 -17.27 -23.29
N LYS A 512 13.10 -18.42 -23.83
CA LYS A 512 12.71 -18.60 -25.23
C LYS A 512 11.42 -17.83 -25.54
N TYR A 513 10.41 -17.92 -24.66
CA TYR A 513 9.16 -17.17 -24.79
C TYR A 513 9.41 -15.65 -24.82
N MET A 514 10.24 -15.13 -23.91
CA MET A 514 10.59 -13.71 -23.85
C MET A 514 11.25 -13.23 -25.18
N LYS A 515 12.20 -14.01 -25.73
CA LYS A 515 12.87 -13.67 -26.99
C LYS A 515 11.90 -13.57 -28.18
N ASN A 516 10.84 -14.38 -28.17
CA ASN A 516 9.85 -14.47 -29.25
C ASN A 516 8.67 -13.48 -29.08
N SER A 517 8.60 -12.76 -27.97
CA SER A 517 7.45 -11.90 -27.61
C SER A 517 7.87 -10.43 -27.48
N LYS A 518 7.53 -9.60 -28.47
CA LYS A 518 7.97 -8.21 -28.59
C LYS A 518 7.60 -7.33 -27.39
N ASN A 519 6.42 -7.52 -26.79
CA ASN A 519 5.87 -6.70 -25.71
C ASN A 519 5.98 -7.36 -24.33
N TYR A 520 6.73 -8.46 -24.23
CA TYR A 520 7.00 -9.18 -23.01
C TYR A 520 8.45 -8.99 -22.59
N LYS A 521 8.65 -8.53 -21.35
CA LYS A 521 9.97 -8.31 -20.78
C LYS A 521 10.10 -9.06 -19.47
N ILE A 522 11.29 -9.56 -19.19
CA ILE A 522 11.61 -10.19 -17.89
C ILE A 522 12.85 -9.51 -17.33
N LEU A 523 12.73 -9.05 -16.09
CA LEU A 523 13.84 -8.66 -15.24
C LEU A 523 14.20 -9.85 -14.36
N PHE A 524 15.41 -10.34 -14.49
CA PHE A 524 15.94 -11.39 -13.64
C PHE A 524 16.67 -10.79 -12.45
N SER A 525 16.13 -11.01 -11.23
CA SER A 525 16.75 -10.61 -9.97
C SER A 525 17.58 -11.74 -9.36
N LYS A 526 18.42 -11.42 -8.39
CA LYS A 526 19.22 -12.44 -7.68
C LYS A 526 18.51 -13.01 -6.46
N THR A 527 17.48 -12.35 -5.99
CA THR A 527 16.77 -12.76 -4.76
C THR A 527 15.27 -12.61 -4.95
N ASN A 528 14.49 -13.56 -4.46
CA ASN A 528 13.03 -13.42 -4.37
C ASN A 528 12.68 -12.46 -3.24
N THR A 529 11.87 -11.46 -3.54
CA THR A 529 11.29 -10.57 -2.53
C THR A 529 10.24 -11.30 -1.71
N PHE A 530 9.44 -12.14 -2.39
CA PHE A 530 8.37 -12.94 -1.77
C PHE A 530 8.47 -14.39 -2.23
N ARG A 531 8.04 -15.33 -1.37
CA ARG A 531 8.12 -16.78 -1.63
C ARG A 531 6.79 -17.39 -2.05
N ASN A 532 5.69 -16.90 -1.46
CA ASN A 532 4.37 -17.51 -1.57
C ASN A 532 3.33 -16.60 -2.22
N ILE A 533 3.70 -15.36 -2.54
CA ILE A 533 2.79 -14.44 -3.22
C ILE A 533 3.35 -13.95 -4.55
N ASN A 534 2.44 -13.74 -5.49
CA ASN A 534 2.68 -12.99 -6.72
C ASN A 534 1.99 -11.63 -6.59
N ILE A 535 2.60 -10.59 -7.15
CA ILE A 535 2.00 -9.26 -7.21
C ILE A 535 1.88 -8.85 -8.66
N THR A 536 0.67 -8.53 -9.10
CA THR A 536 0.40 -8.00 -10.44
C THR A 536 -0.12 -6.58 -10.32
N ILE A 537 0.51 -5.65 -11.00
CA ILE A 537 0.16 -4.24 -11.02
C ILE A 537 -0.36 -3.88 -12.41
N HIS A 538 -1.58 -3.40 -12.50
CA HIS A 538 -2.07 -2.66 -13.65
C HIS A 538 -2.02 -1.18 -13.28
N SER A 539 -1.02 -0.47 -13.79
CA SER A 539 -0.70 0.91 -13.38
C SER A 539 -1.92 1.82 -13.34
N ASN A 540 -2.12 2.50 -12.21
CA ASN A 540 -3.23 3.41 -11.93
C ASN A 540 -4.65 2.77 -11.96
N LYS A 541 -4.77 1.46 -12.01
CA LYS A 541 -6.07 0.77 -12.04
C LYS A 541 -6.30 -0.09 -10.81
N TRP A 542 -5.46 -1.08 -10.61
CA TRP A 542 -5.53 -2.01 -9.50
C TRP A 542 -4.18 -2.69 -9.24
N VAL A 543 -4.04 -3.21 -8.04
CA VAL A 543 -2.95 -4.14 -7.67
C VAL A 543 -3.59 -5.44 -7.23
N MET A 544 -3.12 -6.56 -7.77
CA MET A 544 -3.51 -7.89 -7.33
C MET A 544 -2.37 -8.56 -6.58
N VAL A 545 -2.67 -9.02 -5.36
CA VAL A 545 -1.78 -9.87 -4.58
C VAL A 545 -2.39 -11.27 -4.59
N SER A 546 -1.67 -12.23 -5.15
CA SER A 546 -2.11 -13.61 -5.32
C SER A 546 -1.28 -14.55 -4.47
N LYS A 547 -1.92 -15.39 -3.65
CA LYS A 547 -1.22 -16.42 -2.90
C LYS A 547 -1.05 -17.66 -3.76
N ASN A 548 0.21 -18.11 -3.94
CA ASN A 548 0.53 -19.27 -4.76
C ASN A 548 0.32 -20.59 -4.04
N MET A 549 0.48 -20.60 -2.70
CA MET A 549 0.24 -21.81 -1.90
C MET A 549 -1.26 -22.03 -1.69
N HIS A 550 -1.66 -23.29 -1.58
CA HIS A 550 -3.03 -23.65 -1.22
C HIS A 550 -3.42 -23.12 0.18
N PRO A 551 -4.65 -22.59 0.35
CA PRO A 551 -5.65 -22.31 -0.68
C PRO A 551 -5.29 -21.06 -1.50
N ALA A 552 -5.40 -21.15 -2.83
CA ALA A 552 -5.18 -20.02 -3.74
C ALA A 552 -6.20 -18.90 -3.48
N ILE A 553 -5.70 -17.69 -3.30
CA ILE A 553 -6.51 -16.50 -3.03
C ILE A 553 -5.93 -15.31 -3.76
N HIS A 554 -6.81 -14.51 -4.38
CA HIS A 554 -6.43 -13.28 -5.05
C HIS A 554 -7.13 -12.09 -4.39
N PHE A 555 -6.34 -11.08 -4.02
CA PHE A 555 -6.81 -9.80 -3.50
C PHE A 555 -6.61 -8.74 -4.58
N VAL A 556 -7.68 -8.31 -5.24
CA VAL A 556 -7.63 -7.22 -6.22
C VAL A 556 -7.98 -5.92 -5.54
N ILE A 557 -6.97 -5.08 -5.33
CA ILE A 557 -7.02 -3.86 -4.52
C ILE A 557 -7.30 -2.67 -5.45
N TYR A 558 -8.39 -1.95 -5.18
CA TYR A 558 -8.81 -0.79 -5.96
C TYR A 558 -8.58 0.54 -5.23
N HIS A 559 -8.47 0.52 -3.89
CA HIS A 559 -8.33 1.73 -3.10
C HIS A 559 -7.05 2.49 -3.46
N PRO A 560 -7.12 3.75 -3.92
CA PRO A 560 -5.97 4.47 -4.50
C PRO A 560 -4.77 4.53 -3.54
N LYS A 561 -5.00 4.92 -2.27
CA LYS A 561 -3.93 5.07 -1.28
C LYS A 561 -3.16 3.76 -1.01
N LEU A 562 -3.86 2.62 -0.96
CA LEU A 562 -3.25 1.31 -0.76
C LEU A 562 -2.59 0.80 -2.04
N ARG A 563 -3.29 0.92 -3.16
CA ARG A 563 -2.76 0.57 -4.49
C ARG A 563 -1.47 1.32 -4.77
N ASP A 564 -1.48 2.66 -4.66
CA ASP A 564 -0.34 3.53 -4.96
C ASP A 564 0.83 3.24 -4.01
N ALA A 565 0.54 2.94 -2.73
CA ALA A 565 1.57 2.57 -1.78
C ALA A 565 2.27 1.25 -2.16
N ILE A 566 1.53 0.22 -2.63
CA ILE A 566 2.10 -1.03 -3.11
C ILE A 566 2.83 -0.81 -4.45
N GLU A 567 2.26 -0.06 -5.37
CA GLU A 567 2.84 0.25 -6.67
C GLU A 567 4.19 0.97 -6.52
N ASN A 568 4.30 1.91 -5.57
CA ASN A 568 5.53 2.65 -5.26
C ASN A 568 6.55 1.85 -4.45
N PHE A 569 6.08 0.94 -3.57
CA PHE A 569 6.96 0.02 -2.83
C PHE A 569 7.77 -0.88 -3.77
N ILE A 570 7.14 -1.29 -4.87
CA ILE A 570 7.72 -2.15 -5.91
C ILE A 570 8.46 -1.29 -6.96
N ALA A 571 9.00 -0.14 -6.57
CA ALA A 571 9.86 0.65 -7.44
C ALA A 571 11.15 -0.10 -7.83
N PRO A 572 11.77 0.20 -8.98
CA PRO A 572 12.81 -0.64 -9.55
C PRO A 572 13.95 -0.86 -8.57
N VAL A 573 14.39 -2.10 -8.45
CA VAL A 573 15.73 -2.41 -7.92
C VAL A 573 16.70 -1.64 -8.82
N ILE A 574 17.31 -0.62 -8.28
CA ILE A 574 18.38 0.09 -8.95
C ILE A 574 19.51 -0.92 -9.13
N GLU A 575 19.89 -1.19 -10.40
CA GLU A 575 21.03 -2.02 -10.78
C GLU A 575 22.33 -1.66 -10.05
#